data_74cadaf72040ff90e4d0214698128975
#
_entry.id   74cadaf72040ff90e4d0214698128975
#
_cell.length_a   1.000
_cell.length_b   1.000
_cell.length_c   1.000
_cell.angle_alpha   90.00
_cell.angle_beta   90.00
_cell.angle_gamma   90.00
#
_symmetry.space_group_name_H-M   'P 1'
#
loop_
_entity.id
_entity.type
_entity.pdbx_description
1 polymer ?
#
loop_
_entity_poly.entity_id
_entity_poly.type
_entity_poly.pdbx_seq_one_letter_code
_entity_poly.pdbx_strand_id
1 'polypeptide(L)'
;MIIVLLMESEILKMKLMKSLNLKDKFLKLPIIQGGMGIGVSRCRLAGAVAKEGGMGVLSTAQIGYDDPDFTKHPEETNLRVLPEQIRKAKEIAGGNGMVAVNIMAVTQLYETYVKTACAAGVD
;
A
#
# COMPACT_ATOMS: atom_id res chain seq x y z
N MET A 1 -35.98 8.63 -2.94
CA MET A 1 -35.92 8.19 -4.34
C MET A 1 -34.71 8.74 -5.11
N ILE A 2 -34.36 10.00 -4.99
CA ILE A 2 -33.20 10.61 -5.70
C ILE A 2 -31.86 10.04 -5.23
N ILE A 3 -31.68 9.75 -3.95
CA ILE A 3 -30.43 9.20 -3.38
C ILE A 3 -30.16 7.78 -3.90
N VAL A 4 -31.19 6.94 -4.05
CA VAL A 4 -31.06 5.57 -4.57
C VAL A 4 -30.67 5.59 -6.04
N LEU A 5 -31.27 6.48 -6.85
CA LEU A 5 -30.91 6.66 -8.25
C LEU A 5 -29.48 7.16 -8.48
N LEU A 6 -28.99 8.05 -7.61
CA LEU A 6 -27.62 8.53 -7.66
C LEU A 6 -26.63 7.40 -7.27
N MET A 7 -26.94 6.59 -6.28
CA MET A 7 -26.14 5.43 -5.91
C MET A 7 -26.09 4.38 -7.01
N GLU A 8 -27.21 4.10 -7.68
CA GLU A 8 -27.23 3.16 -8.81
C GLU A 8 -26.41 3.67 -10.00
N SER A 9 -26.43 4.97 -10.28
CA SER A 9 -25.61 5.56 -11.35
C SER A 9 -24.12 5.51 -11.04
N GLU A 10 -23.71 5.70 -9.79
CA GLU A 10 -22.31 5.57 -9.37
C GLU A 10 -21.84 4.11 -9.37
N ILE A 11 -22.68 3.19 -8.91
CA ILE A 11 -22.41 1.74 -9.00
C ILE A 11 -22.28 1.30 -10.46
N LEU A 12 -23.11 1.83 -11.36
CA LEU A 12 -23.02 1.55 -12.79
C LEU A 12 -21.74 2.11 -13.41
N LYS A 13 -21.33 3.32 -13.03
CA LYS A 13 -20.04 3.92 -13.44
C LYS A 13 -18.85 3.09 -12.95
N MET A 14 -18.89 2.61 -11.71
CA MET A 14 -17.86 1.71 -11.18
C MET A 14 -17.78 0.39 -11.95
N LYS A 15 -18.90 -0.17 -12.41
CA LYS A 15 -18.94 -1.36 -13.27
C LYS A 15 -18.33 -1.13 -14.66
N LEU A 16 -18.30 0.12 -15.14
CA LEU A 16 -17.70 0.52 -16.42
C LEU A 16 -16.20 0.82 -16.32
N MET A 17 -15.65 0.92 -15.12
CA MET A 17 -14.20 1.13 -14.93
C MET A 17 -13.47 -0.15 -15.37
N LYS A 18 -12.56 0.03 -16.33
CA LYS A 18 -11.71 -1.08 -16.78
C LYS A 18 -10.72 -1.41 -15.68
N SER A 19 -10.62 -2.68 -15.32
CA SER A 19 -9.60 -3.19 -14.43
C SER A 19 -8.20 -2.91 -14.96
N LEU A 20 -7.23 -2.83 -14.04
CA LEU A 20 -5.83 -2.61 -14.39
C LEU A 20 -5.07 -3.94 -14.35
N ASN A 21 -4.46 -4.29 -15.49
CA ASN A 21 -3.57 -5.45 -15.57
C ASN A 21 -2.13 -5.00 -15.32
N LEU A 22 -1.53 -5.57 -14.30
CA LEU A 22 -0.13 -5.35 -13.92
C LEU A 22 0.62 -6.67 -14.12
N LYS A 23 1.04 -6.94 -15.36
CA LYS A 23 1.68 -8.16 -15.79
C LYS A 23 0.81 -9.40 -15.50
N ASP A 24 1.17 -10.18 -14.49
CA ASP A 24 0.48 -11.39 -14.01
C ASP A 24 -0.55 -11.09 -12.89
N LYS A 25 -0.69 -9.84 -12.49
CA LYS A 25 -1.59 -9.40 -11.43
C LYS A 25 -2.72 -8.54 -11.97
N PHE A 26 -3.87 -8.67 -11.34
CA PHE A 26 -5.10 -8.03 -11.77
C PHE A 26 -5.69 -7.18 -10.65
N LEU A 27 -5.77 -5.86 -10.89
CA LEU A 27 -6.42 -4.93 -9.99
C LEU A 27 -7.85 -4.66 -10.48
N LYS A 28 -8.81 -5.25 -9.80
CA LYS A 28 -10.23 -5.16 -10.17
C LYS A 28 -10.75 -3.73 -10.10
N LEU A 29 -10.41 -3.00 -9.04
CA LEU A 29 -10.74 -1.60 -8.87
C LEU A 29 -9.49 -0.76 -9.19
N PRO A 30 -9.45 -0.02 -10.32
CA PRO A 30 -8.26 0.70 -10.78
C PRO A 30 -8.03 2.00 -10.00
N ILE A 31 -7.99 1.89 -8.68
CA ILE A 31 -7.71 2.98 -7.74
C ILE A 31 -6.41 2.66 -7.02
N ILE A 32 -5.45 3.57 -7.12
CA ILE A 32 -4.15 3.47 -6.48
C ILE A 32 -4.03 4.61 -5.47
N GLN A 33 -3.90 4.28 -4.19
CA GLN A 33 -3.62 5.27 -3.16
C GLN A 33 -2.12 5.59 -3.18
N GLY A 34 -1.76 6.86 -3.32
CA GLY A 34 -0.36 7.30 -3.31
C GLY A 34 0.30 7.13 -1.95
N GLY A 35 1.55 6.66 -1.94
CA GLY A 35 2.34 6.54 -0.71
C GLY A 35 2.68 7.92 -0.14
N MET A 36 2.25 8.18 1.09
CA MET A 36 2.50 9.42 1.84
C MET A 36 3.38 9.13 3.07
N GLY A 37 4.53 9.76 3.14
CA GLY A 37 5.35 9.82 4.36
C GLY A 37 4.88 10.99 5.24
N ILE A 38 5.27 11.18 6.44
CA ILE A 38 5.84 10.24 7.40
C ILE A 38 4.68 9.73 8.25
N GLY A 39 4.60 8.41 8.44
CA GLY A 39 3.59 7.83 9.34
C GLY A 39 2.17 7.76 8.78
N VAL A 40 1.85 8.37 7.62
CA VAL A 40 0.52 8.39 7.03
C VAL A 40 0.21 7.07 6.31
N SER A 41 0.99 6.73 5.29
CA SER A 41 0.78 5.51 4.51
C SER A 41 1.52 4.32 5.12
N ARG A 42 0.96 3.79 6.21
CA ARG A 42 1.39 2.54 6.87
C ARG A 42 0.36 1.44 6.68
N CYS A 43 0.52 0.33 7.36
CA CYS A 43 -0.29 -0.88 7.19
C CYS A 43 -1.81 -0.65 7.30
N ARG A 44 -2.26 0.26 8.17
CA ARG A 44 -3.69 0.51 8.38
C ARG A 44 -4.34 1.13 7.13
N LEU A 45 -3.74 2.20 6.59
CA LEU A 45 -4.28 2.87 5.40
C LEU A 45 -4.14 1.99 4.17
N ALA A 46 -2.93 1.48 3.89
CA ALA A 46 -2.69 0.64 2.73
C ALA A 46 -3.55 -0.64 2.76
N GLY A 47 -3.64 -1.29 3.91
CA GLY A 47 -4.47 -2.48 4.09
C GLY A 47 -5.96 -2.19 3.91
N ALA A 48 -6.47 -1.07 4.42
CA ALA A 48 -7.87 -0.68 4.24
C ALA A 48 -8.22 -0.42 2.77
N VAL A 49 -7.36 0.28 2.03
CA VAL A 49 -7.56 0.51 0.58
C VAL A 49 -7.54 -0.81 -0.20
N ALA A 50 -6.59 -1.69 0.10
CA ALA A 50 -6.50 -3.00 -0.52
C ALA A 50 -7.73 -3.87 -0.19
N LYS A 51 -8.24 -3.81 1.05
CA LYS A 51 -9.45 -4.52 1.46
C LYS A 51 -10.67 -4.16 0.60
N GLU A 52 -10.78 -2.90 0.19
CA GLU A 52 -11.85 -2.43 -0.70
C GLU A 52 -11.59 -2.76 -2.19
N GLY A 53 -10.51 -3.45 -2.53
CA GLY A 53 -10.20 -3.92 -3.88
C GLY A 53 -9.31 -2.98 -4.70
N GLY A 54 -8.85 -1.87 -4.12
CA GLY A 54 -7.85 -0.97 -4.72
C GLY A 54 -6.42 -1.41 -4.45
N MET A 55 -5.46 -0.56 -4.79
CA MET A 55 -4.04 -0.74 -4.44
C MET A 55 -3.68 0.21 -3.29
N GLY A 56 -3.45 -0.34 -2.11
CA GLY A 56 -2.92 0.38 -0.98
C GLY A 56 -1.39 0.44 -1.03
N VAL A 57 -0.81 1.64 -0.91
CA VAL A 57 0.63 1.85 -1.06
C VAL A 57 1.24 2.33 0.25
N LEU A 58 2.15 1.53 0.81
CA LEU A 58 2.97 1.95 1.95
C LEU A 58 4.05 2.92 1.49
N SER A 59 4.41 3.90 2.34
CA SER A 59 5.58 4.75 2.12
C SER A 59 6.75 4.28 2.96
N THR A 60 7.92 4.09 2.34
CA THR A 60 9.15 3.73 3.06
C THR A 60 9.79 4.92 3.76
N ALA A 61 9.38 6.15 3.43
CA ALA A 61 9.93 7.36 4.04
C ALA A 61 9.70 7.35 5.55
N GLN A 62 10.77 7.09 6.28
CA GLN A 62 10.79 6.99 7.75
C GLN A 62 9.69 6.08 8.33
N ILE A 63 9.49 4.93 7.72
CA ILE A 63 8.41 3.99 8.09
C ILE A 63 8.51 3.50 9.55
N GLY A 64 9.71 3.52 10.12
CA GLY A 64 10.00 3.15 11.50
C GLY A 64 10.07 4.32 12.48
N TYR A 65 9.58 5.50 12.13
CA TYR A 65 9.77 6.75 12.88
C TYR A 65 9.31 6.71 14.34
N ASP A 66 8.35 5.88 14.68
CA ASP A 66 7.80 5.71 16.04
C ASP A 66 8.47 4.58 16.84
N ASP A 67 9.46 3.92 16.26
CA ASP A 67 10.26 2.92 16.96
C ASP A 67 11.30 3.58 17.88
N PRO A 68 11.51 3.09 19.11
CA PRO A 68 12.48 3.65 20.05
C PRO A 68 13.91 3.76 19.52
N ASP A 69 14.30 2.84 18.63
CA ASP A 69 15.65 2.81 18.07
C ASP A 69 15.83 3.76 16.87
N PHE A 70 14.75 4.34 16.36
CA PHE A 70 14.76 5.11 15.12
C PHE A 70 15.75 6.28 15.14
N THR A 71 15.84 7.01 16.26
CA THR A 71 16.73 8.16 16.37
C THR A 71 18.21 7.80 16.32
N LYS A 72 18.57 6.58 16.74
CA LYS A 72 19.96 6.09 16.75
C LYS A 72 20.33 5.35 15.46
N HIS A 73 19.39 4.58 14.93
CA HIS A 73 19.59 3.66 13.80
C HIS A 73 18.41 3.76 12.79
N PRO A 74 18.22 4.93 12.13
CA PRO A 74 17.03 5.14 11.30
C PRO A 74 16.89 4.17 10.15
N GLU A 75 17.97 3.89 9.41
CA GLU A 75 17.92 3.00 8.25
C GLU A 75 17.68 1.53 8.63
N GLU A 76 18.40 1.05 9.66
CA GLU A 76 18.20 -0.32 10.17
C GLU A 76 16.78 -0.51 10.69
N THR A 77 16.26 0.49 11.40
CA THR A 77 14.91 0.49 11.95
C THR A 77 13.86 0.47 10.83
N ASN A 78 14.02 1.29 9.80
CA ASN A 78 13.14 1.30 8.64
C ASN A 78 13.11 -0.05 7.94
N LEU A 79 14.28 -0.66 7.69
CA LEU A 79 14.39 -1.97 7.05
C LEU A 79 13.79 -3.10 7.89
N ARG A 80 13.88 -3.00 9.22
CA ARG A 80 13.28 -3.96 10.15
C ARG A 80 11.76 -3.83 10.21
N VAL A 81 11.23 -2.61 10.20
CA VAL A 81 9.80 -2.31 10.33
C VAL A 81 9.04 -2.56 9.02
N LEU A 82 9.67 -2.34 7.86
CA LEU A 82 9.02 -2.46 6.56
C LEU A 82 8.34 -3.82 6.31
N PRO A 83 8.99 -4.98 6.53
CA PRO A 83 8.35 -6.29 6.35
C PRO A 83 7.14 -6.49 7.24
N GLU A 84 7.20 -6.01 8.47
CA GLU A 84 6.09 -6.10 9.42
C GLU A 84 4.89 -5.27 8.96
N GLN A 85 5.13 -4.05 8.46
CA GLN A 85 4.08 -3.19 7.92
C GLN A 85 3.42 -3.78 6.67
N ILE A 86 4.21 -4.40 5.77
CA ILE A 86 3.68 -5.10 4.58
C ILE A 86 2.80 -6.27 5.01
N ARG A 87 3.27 -7.14 5.91
CA ARG A 87 2.51 -8.29 6.40
C ARG A 87 1.18 -7.86 7.04
N LYS A 88 1.22 -6.86 7.93
CA LYS A 88 0.01 -6.32 8.56
C LYS A 88 -0.97 -5.72 7.54
N ALA A 89 -0.47 -5.02 6.52
CA ALA A 89 -1.32 -4.50 5.46
C ALA A 89 -2.01 -5.63 4.69
N LYS A 90 -1.30 -6.70 4.35
CA LYS A 90 -1.85 -7.87 3.68
C LYS A 90 -2.86 -8.64 4.56
N GLU A 91 -2.63 -8.73 5.86
CA GLU A 91 -3.60 -9.29 6.82
C GLU A 91 -4.91 -8.49 6.84
N ILE A 92 -4.82 -7.14 6.89
CA ILE A 92 -5.99 -6.25 6.83
C ILE A 92 -6.71 -6.38 5.49
N ALA A 93 -5.96 -6.47 4.38
CA ALA A 93 -6.52 -6.64 3.03
C ALA A 93 -7.32 -7.94 2.88
N GLY A 94 -6.97 -8.99 3.62
CA GLY A 94 -7.69 -10.27 3.61
C GLY A 94 -7.68 -10.97 2.25
N GLY A 95 -6.62 -10.77 1.46
CA GLY A 95 -6.50 -11.33 0.11
C GLY A 95 -7.26 -10.55 -0.98
N ASN A 96 -7.83 -9.39 -0.65
CA ASN A 96 -8.49 -8.52 -1.60
C ASN A 96 -7.54 -7.38 -2.04
N GLY A 97 -7.74 -6.83 -3.24
CA GLY A 97 -6.91 -5.75 -3.78
C GLY A 97 -5.41 -6.08 -3.85
N MET A 98 -4.58 -5.06 -3.78
CA MET A 98 -3.12 -5.18 -3.80
C MET A 98 -2.46 -4.30 -2.74
N VAL A 99 -1.32 -4.75 -2.22
CA VAL A 99 -0.46 -3.98 -1.32
C VAL A 99 0.85 -3.68 -2.03
N ALA A 100 1.14 -2.41 -2.24
CA ALA A 100 2.34 -1.92 -2.89
C ALA A 100 3.20 -1.07 -1.94
N VAL A 101 4.40 -0.73 -2.38
CA VAL A 101 5.36 0.09 -1.61
C VAL A 101 5.92 1.21 -2.49
N ASN A 102 5.91 2.43 -1.98
CA ASN A 102 6.60 3.57 -2.58
C ASN A 102 8.02 3.65 -1.99
N ILE A 103 9.02 3.51 -2.84
CA ILE A 103 10.45 3.62 -2.51
C ILE A 103 11.05 4.73 -3.35
N MET A 104 11.64 5.74 -2.69
CA MET A 104 12.32 6.82 -3.41
C MET A 104 13.62 6.31 -4.04
N ALA A 105 13.77 6.49 -5.35
CA ALA A 105 14.94 6.02 -6.11
C ALA A 105 16.27 6.67 -5.68
N VAL A 106 16.21 7.83 -5.03
CA VAL A 106 17.39 8.57 -4.57
C VAL A 106 17.89 8.17 -3.18
N THR A 107 17.24 7.21 -2.52
CA THR A 107 17.71 6.72 -1.21
C THR A 107 19.00 5.90 -1.37
N GLN A 108 19.93 6.04 -0.44
CA GLN A 108 21.20 5.31 -0.47
C GLN A 108 21.03 3.79 -0.47
N LEU A 109 19.98 3.29 0.17
CA LEU A 109 19.70 1.85 0.30
C LEU A 109 18.54 1.38 -0.59
N TYR A 110 18.33 2.04 -1.75
CA TYR A 110 17.23 1.73 -2.65
C TYR A 110 17.08 0.24 -2.95
N GLU A 111 18.16 -0.41 -3.40
CA GLU A 111 18.14 -1.84 -3.72
C GLU A 111 17.78 -2.71 -2.52
N THR A 112 18.27 -2.35 -1.33
CA THR A 112 17.98 -3.07 -0.09
C THR A 112 16.50 -2.96 0.25
N TYR A 113 15.91 -1.77 0.13
CA TYR A 113 14.47 -1.58 0.32
C TYR A 113 13.64 -2.41 -0.67
N VAL A 114 14.03 -2.43 -1.95
CA VAL A 114 13.34 -3.24 -2.96
C VAL A 114 13.42 -4.72 -2.62
N LYS A 115 14.61 -5.24 -2.32
CA LYS A 115 14.80 -6.65 -1.95
C LYS A 115 13.99 -7.02 -0.69
N THR A 116 14.00 -6.14 0.32
CA THR A 116 13.25 -6.33 1.57
C THR A 116 11.74 -6.37 1.32
N ALA A 117 11.22 -5.45 0.51
CA ALA A 117 9.80 -5.41 0.17
C ALA A 117 9.37 -6.65 -0.61
N CYS A 118 10.16 -7.08 -1.61
CA CYS A 118 9.90 -8.29 -2.38
C CYS A 118 9.92 -9.53 -1.50
N ALA A 119 10.89 -9.66 -0.61
CA ALA A 119 10.99 -10.78 0.34
C ALA A 119 9.81 -10.82 1.32
N ALA A 120 9.23 -9.66 1.68
CA ALA A 120 8.04 -9.56 2.51
C ALA A 120 6.73 -9.88 1.76
N GLY A 121 6.79 -10.15 0.44
CA GLY A 121 5.64 -10.54 -0.35
C GLY A 121 4.73 -9.39 -0.77
N VAL A 122 5.28 -8.22 -1.03
CA VAL A 122 4.56 -7.10 -1.67
C VAL A 122 4.02 -7.52 -3.04
N ASP A 123 2.90 -6.97 -3.48
CA ASP A 123 2.24 -7.33 -4.75
C ASP A 123 2.86 -6.64 -6.01
#